data_e672bea5e78d0d5f4b3f7af2f9e49668
#
_entry.id   e672bea5e78d0d5f4b3f7af2f9e49668
#
_cell.length_a   1.000
_cell.length_b   1.000
_cell.length_c   1.000
_cell.angle_alpha   90.00
_cell.angle_beta   90.00
_cell.angle_gamma   90.00
#
_symmetry.space_group_name_H-M   'P 1'
#
loop_
_entity.id
_entity.type
_entity.pdbx_description
1 polymer ?
#
loop_
_entity_poly.entity_id
_entity_poly.type
_entity_poly.pdbx_seq_one_letter_code
_entity_poly.pdbx_strand_id
1 'polypeptide(L)'
;MSNERFIPDPAQAALFPDISGNTINGLGEVMARRPRYVYWGNDPDEIAHGALQRWFYTVDPGLAAYADVRRARAEVLNAALGPLATDTDQIAPDDWHQFVARSVSVGDFDKAGVTAFDPQWAFEGVEIRQKNIIILGFQHQYDEIKKAPAPEGGLEVMRQYLRAARGAKIVASWLRGHGWDAEPLTGPMSGKVTMIPPALAAGFGELGKHGSVINPEFGASFRLSAVLTDCPLPVDVTADHGIDAFCANCRVCEAACPTDAIAPHKQTVRGVEKWYVDFDRCLPFFNEHQGCAICVAVCPWRRPGVGERLVLKLAKRAERLASDDDAAS
;
A
#
# COMPACT_ATOMS: atom_id res chain seq x y z
N MET A 1 -15.08 11.34 -23.53
CA MET A 1 -15.71 10.42 -22.58
C MET A 1 -16.95 11.13 -22.07
N SER A 2 -18.11 10.47 -22.11
CA SER A 2 -19.40 11.04 -21.67
C SER A 2 -19.29 11.50 -20.23
N ASN A 3 -19.79 12.70 -19.96
CA ASN A 3 -19.78 13.35 -18.64
C ASN A 3 -20.89 12.75 -17.73
N GLU A 4 -21.21 11.47 -17.92
CA GLU A 4 -22.19 10.77 -17.09
C GLU A 4 -21.53 10.40 -15.76
N ARG A 5 -22.13 10.92 -14.70
CA ARG A 5 -21.71 10.62 -13.33
C ARG A 5 -21.96 9.13 -13.06
N PHE A 6 -20.96 8.44 -12.53
CA PHE A 6 -21.10 7.04 -12.10
C PHE A 6 -22.28 6.87 -11.12
N ILE A 7 -23.12 5.90 -11.37
CA ILE A 7 -24.25 5.52 -10.51
C ILE A 7 -23.97 4.10 -10.02
N PRO A 8 -23.84 3.88 -8.70
CA PRO A 8 -23.61 2.55 -8.15
C PRO A 8 -24.75 1.57 -8.46
N ASP A 9 -24.41 0.28 -8.55
CA ASP A 9 -25.40 -0.80 -8.58
C ASP A 9 -26.35 -0.68 -7.37
N PRO A 10 -27.69 -0.69 -7.60
CA PRO A 10 -28.67 -0.58 -6.51
C PRO A 10 -28.51 -1.65 -5.41
N ALA A 11 -28.10 -2.86 -5.77
CA ALA A 11 -27.85 -3.93 -4.78
C ALA A 11 -26.66 -3.61 -3.89
N GLN A 12 -25.60 -3.01 -4.45
CA GLN A 12 -24.47 -2.50 -3.67
C GLN A 12 -24.88 -1.31 -2.81
N ALA A 13 -25.60 -0.36 -3.40
CA ALA A 13 -26.02 0.86 -2.71
C ALA A 13 -26.87 0.57 -1.45
N ALA A 14 -27.69 -0.47 -1.48
CA ALA A 14 -28.49 -0.90 -0.35
C ALA A 14 -27.70 -1.51 0.82
N LEU A 15 -26.40 -1.81 0.63
CA LEU A 15 -25.52 -2.41 1.64
C LEU A 15 -24.69 -1.38 2.41
N PHE A 16 -24.77 -0.10 2.04
CA PHE A 16 -24.04 0.95 2.77
C PHE A 16 -24.62 1.11 4.18
N PRO A 17 -23.75 1.14 5.22
CA PRO A 17 -24.19 1.40 6.57
C PRO A 17 -24.53 2.88 6.76
N ASP A 18 -25.24 3.21 7.84
CA ASP A 18 -25.57 4.60 8.21
C ASP A 18 -24.32 5.43 8.57
N ILE A 19 -23.24 4.76 8.99
CA ILE A 19 -21.99 5.44 9.30
C ILE A 19 -21.10 5.54 8.07
N SER A 20 -20.66 6.77 7.76
CA SER A 20 -19.70 7.05 6.69
C SER A 20 -18.34 6.40 6.96
N GLY A 21 -17.76 5.80 5.94
CA GLY A 21 -16.38 5.28 6.01
C GLY A 21 -15.35 6.40 6.19
N ASN A 22 -15.62 7.61 5.68
CA ASN A 22 -14.79 8.78 5.94
C ASN A 22 -14.76 9.14 7.43
N THR A 23 -15.89 9.04 8.13
CA THR A 23 -15.97 9.24 9.58
C THR A 23 -15.16 8.18 10.34
N ILE A 24 -15.29 6.90 9.97
CA ILE A 24 -14.50 5.82 10.59
C ILE A 24 -13.00 6.04 10.34
N ASN A 25 -12.62 6.48 9.16
CA ASN A 25 -11.23 6.83 8.82
C ASN A 25 -10.71 8.08 9.55
N GLY A 26 -11.58 8.88 10.13
CA GLY A 26 -11.23 10.08 10.89
C GLY A 26 -10.97 11.31 10.02
N LEU A 27 -11.69 11.43 8.90
CA LEU A 27 -11.68 12.66 8.09
C LEU A 27 -12.22 13.83 8.92
N GLY A 28 -11.46 14.92 8.99
CA GLY A 28 -11.76 16.11 9.77
C GLY A 28 -11.34 16.02 11.25
N GLU A 29 -10.92 14.87 11.75
CA GLU A 29 -10.45 14.74 13.13
C GLU A 29 -9.08 15.40 13.31
N VAL A 30 -9.01 16.29 14.31
CA VAL A 30 -7.75 17.01 14.65
C VAL A 30 -6.90 16.28 15.70
N MET A 31 -7.49 15.31 16.41
CA MET A 31 -6.78 14.49 17.40
C MET A 31 -6.22 13.23 16.76
N ALA A 32 -4.96 12.91 17.08
CA ALA A 32 -4.36 11.66 16.65
C ALA A 32 -5.02 10.47 17.36
N ARG A 33 -5.28 9.42 16.63
CA ARG A 33 -5.73 8.12 17.15
C ARG A 33 -5.32 7.00 16.21
N ARG A 34 -5.36 5.78 16.70
CA ARG A 34 -5.12 4.57 15.91
C ARG A 34 -6.20 4.38 14.85
N PRO A 35 -5.87 3.74 13.69
CA PRO A 35 -6.83 3.42 12.65
C PRO A 35 -7.88 2.43 13.15
N ARG A 36 -9.08 2.48 12.54
CA ARG A 36 -10.14 1.48 12.72
C ARG A 36 -10.34 0.71 11.43
N TYR A 37 -10.80 -0.54 11.55
CA TYR A 37 -11.24 -1.30 10.38
C TYR A 37 -12.50 -0.66 9.80
N VAL A 38 -12.50 -0.45 8.49
CA VAL A 38 -13.62 0.17 7.77
C VAL A 38 -14.29 -0.83 6.84
N TYR A 39 -13.50 -1.42 5.93
CA TYR A 39 -13.99 -2.23 4.81
C TYR A 39 -13.31 -3.59 4.73
N TRP A 40 -12.00 -3.65 4.95
CA TRP A 40 -11.27 -4.90 5.00
C TRP A 40 -11.05 -5.35 6.45
N GLY A 41 -11.59 -6.51 6.79
CA GLY A 41 -11.42 -7.15 8.09
C GLY A 41 -11.43 -8.68 7.94
N ASN A 42 -10.90 -9.37 8.94
CA ASN A 42 -10.91 -10.84 8.96
C ASN A 42 -12.34 -11.38 9.11
N ASP A 43 -13.14 -10.73 9.94
CA ASP A 43 -14.56 -11.00 10.06
C ASP A 43 -15.37 -9.79 9.55
N PRO A 44 -16.06 -9.95 8.40
CA PRO A 44 -16.90 -8.89 7.88
C PRO A 44 -18.08 -8.51 8.77
N ASP A 45 -18.51 -9.37 9.71
CA ASP A 45 -19.61 -9.04 10.62
C ASP A 45 -19.20 -8.08 11.74
N GLU A 46 -17.90 -7.95 12.00
CA GLU A 46 -17.35 -7.06 13.02
C GLU A 46 -17.05 -5.65 12.51
N ILE A 47 -17.22 -5.39 11.21
CA ILE A 47 -16.89 -4.08 10.61
C ILE A 47 -18.08 -3.45 9.91
N ALA A 48 -18.20 -2.12 10.00
CA ALA A 48 -19.36 -1.39 9.51
C ALA A 48 -19.67 -1.64 8.01
N HIS A 49 -18.63 -1.69 7.16
CA HIS A 49 -18.78 -1.91 5.72
C HIS A 49 -18.57 -3.37 5.30
N GLY A 50 -18.71 -4.33 6.20
CA GLY A 50 -18.46 -5.74 5.93
C GLY A 50 -19.43 -6.37 4.93
N ALA A 51 -20.68 -5.90 4.86
CA ALA A 51 -21.62 -6.32 3.82
C ALA A 51 -21.09 -5.99 2.42
N LEU A 52 -20.45 -4.82 2.24
CA LEU A 52 -19.80 -4.41 1.00
C LEU A 52 -18.53 -5.23 0.70
N GLN A 53 -17.79 -5.65 1.73
CA GLN A 53 -16.68 -6.60 1.57
C GLN A 53 -17.18 -7.95 1.01
N ARG A 54 -18.31 -8.47 1.51
CA ARG A 54 -18.91 -9.70 0.98
C ARG A 54 -19.38 -9.48 -0.45
N TRP A 55 -20.05 -8.39 -0.73
CA TRP A 55 -20.56 -8.05 -2.06
C TRP A 55 -19.43 -7.99 -3.10
N PHE A 56 -18.28 -7.41 -2.77
CA PHE A 56 -17.09 -7.39 -3.63
C PHE A 56 -16.73 -8.79 -4.16
N TYR A 57 -16.85 -9.83 -3.34
CA TYR A 57 -16.53 -11.20 -3.75
C TYR A 57 -17.63 -11.87 -4.58
N THR A 58 -18.83 -11.28 -4.67
CA THR A 58 -19.90 -11.76 -5.54
C THR A 58 -19.79 -11.23 -6.97
N VAL A 59 -19.06 -10.13 -7.16
CA VAL A 59 -18.84 -9.56 -8.49
C VAL A 59 -17.96 -10.48 -9.32
N ASP A 60 -18.48 -10.92 -10.47
CA ASP A 60 -17.69 -11.73 -11.40
C ASP A 60 -16.59 -10.87 -12.04
N PRO A 61 -15.32 -11.23 -11.85
CA PRO A 61 -14.22 -10.51 -12.49
C PRO A 61 -14.12 -10.73 -14.00
N GLY A 62 -14.91 -11.63 -14.59
CA GLY A 62 -14.91 -11.90 -16.03
C GLY A 62 -13.68 -12.65 -16.56
N LEU A 63 -12.76 -13.08 -15.69
CA LEU A 63 -11.54 -13.81 -16.07
C LEU A 63 -11.34 -15.05 -15.19
N ALA A 64 -11.34 -16.24 -15.78
CA ALA A 64 -11.13 -17.52 -15.06
C ALA A 64 -9.82 -17.55 -14.25
N ALA A 65 -8.78 -16.87 -14.73
CA ALA A 65 -7.48 -16.78 -14.04
C ALA A 65 -7.55 -16.20 -12.61
N TYR A 66 -8.60 -15.45 -12.25
CA TYR A 66 -8.81 -14.99 -10.87
C TYR A 66 -8.97 -16.16 -9.89
N ALA A 67 -9.70 -17.20 -10.29
CA ALA A 67 -9.92 -18.38 -9.43
C ALA A 67 -8.57 -19.09 -9.15
N ASP A 68 -7.71 -19.22 -10.17
CA ASP A 68 -6.41 -19.86 -10.03
C ASP A 68 -5.47 -19.06 -9.09
N VAL A 69 -5.42 -17.74 -9.25
CA VAL A 69 -4.61 -16.88 -8.39
C VAL A 69 -5.12 -16.88 -6.95
N ARG A 70 -6.45 -16.86 -6.74
CA ARG A 70 -7.07 -16.93 -5.41
C ARG A 70 -6.74 -18.26 -4.73
N ARG A 71 -6.83 -19.41 -5.47
CA ARG A 71 -6.46 -20.73 -4.96
C ARG A 71 -4.98 -20.78 -4.57
N ALA A 72 -4.09 -20.37 -5.47
CA ALA A 72 -2.65 -20.35 -5.21
C ALA A 72 -2.29 -19.44 -4.00
N ARG A 73 -3.00 -18.31 -3.83
CA ARG A 73 -2.82 -17.45 -2.68
C ARG A 73 -3.28 -18.13 -1.39
N ALA A 74 -4.42 -18.82 -1.40
CA ALA A 74 -4.92 -19.57 -0.24
C ALA A 74 -3.92 -20.67 0.17
N GLU A 75 -3.32 -21.38 -0.78
CA GLU A 75 -2.27 -22.37 -0.50
C GLU A 75 -1.06 -21.73 0.20
N VAL A 76 -0.60 -20.57 -0.28
CA VAL A 76 0.50 -19.82 0.35
C VAL A 76 0.11 -19.38 1.77
N LEU A 77 -1.10 -18.86 1.98
CA LEU A 77 -1.56 -18.43 3.30
C LEU A 77 -1.57 -19.59 4.31
N ASN A 78 -2.01 -20.76 3.88
CA ASN A 78 -2.11 -21.97 4.71
C ASN A 78 -0.79 -22.71 4.90
N ALA A 79 0.23 -22.44 4.07
CA ALA A 79 1.54 -23.09 4.22
C ALA A 79 2.18 -22.70 5.56
N ALA A 80 2.82 -23.65 6.23
CA ALA A 80 3.55 -23.39 7.46
C ALA A 80 4.75 -22.45 7.20
N LEU A 81 5.13 -21.70 8.24
CA LEU A 81 6.42 -21.00 8.26
C LEU A 81 7.56 -21.99 8.53
N GLY A 82 8.77 -21.60 8.16
CA GLY A 82 9.98 -22.28 8.60
C GLY A 82 10.02 -22.41 10.13
N PRO A 83 10.65 -23.47 10.66
CA PRO A 83 10.78 -23.65 12.11
C PRO A 83 11.55 -22.49 12.74
N LEU A 84 11.22 -22.18 13.99
CA LEU A 84 12.02 -21.27 14.79
C LEU A 84 13.22 -22.03 15.33
N ALA A 85 14.44 -21.56 15.00
CA ALA A 85 15.65 -22.15 15.56
C ALA A 85 15.72 -21.93 17.10
N THR A 86 16.35 -22.86 17.80
CA THR A 86 16.47 -22.79 19.26
C THR A 86 17.44 -21.73 19.74
N ASP A 87 18.50 -21.52 18.96
CA ASP A 87 19.52 -20.52 19.24
C ASP A 87 19.26 -19.27 18.38
N THR A 88 19.50 -18.11 18.98
CA THR A 88 19.33 -16.83 18.28
C THR A 88 20.69 -16.31 17.83
N ASP A 89 20.87 -16.22 16.53
CA ASP A 89 22.07 -15.67 15.91
C ASP A 89 21.99 -14.15 15.84
N GLN A 90 23.15 -13.50 15.90
CA GLN A 90 23.27 -12.10 15.48
C GLN A 90 23.32 -12.05 13.95
N ILE A 91 22.36 -11.34 13.35
CA ILE A 91 22.38 -11.10 11.91
C ILE A 91 23.20 -9.83 11.66
N ALA A 92 24.35 -9.98 11.02
CA ALA A 92 25.14 -8.83 10.62
C ALA A 92 24.40 -8.00 9.53
N PRO A 93 24.61 -6.67 9.47
CA PRO A 93 24.02 -5.84 8.41
C PRO A 93 24.29 -6.38 7.00
N ASP A 94 25.49 -6.87 6.74
CA ASP A 94 25.87 -7.44 5.44
C ASP A 94 25.09 -8.70 5.10
N ASP A 95 24.81 -9.58 6.07
CA ASP A 95 24.03 -10.79 5.85
C ASP A 95 22.58 -10.45 5.47
N TRP A 96 22.01 -9.42 6.13
CA TRP A 96 20.70 -8.89 5.75
C TRP A 96 20.70 -8.33 4.33
N HIS A 97 21.68 -7.48 3.99
CA HIS A 97 21.78 -6.89 2.67
C HIS A 97 21.99 -7.95 1.57
N GLN A 98 22.80 -8.97 1.82
CA GLN A 98 22.99 -10.10 0.90
C GLN A 98 21.71 -10.92 0.72
N PHE A 99 20.98 -11.19 1.81
CA PHE A 99 19.68 -11.86 1.73
C PHE A 99 18.69 -11.04 0.88
N VAL A 100 18.60 -9.72 1.10
CA VAL A 100 17.73 -8.83 0.31
C VAL A 100 18.15 -8.84 -1.16
N ALA A 101 19.44 -8.64 -1.47
CA ALA A 101 19.94 -8.62 -2.84
C ALA A 101 19.65 -9.92 -3.59
N ARG A 102 19.84 -11.07 -2.92
CA ARG A 102 19.51 -12.38 -3.47
C ARG A 102 18.01 -12.52 -3.75
N SER A 103 17.17 -12.17 -2.79
CA SER A 103 15.71 -12.28 -2.92
C SER A 103 15.16 -11.39 -4.04
N VAL A 104 15.71 -10.19 -4.20
CA VAL A 104 15.39 -9.30 -5.33
C VAL A 104 15.82 -9.95 -6.65
N SER A 105 17.02 -10.53 -6.72
CA SER A 105 17.56 -11.13 -7.95
C SER A 105 16.74 -12.34 -8.43
N VAL A 106 16.14 -13.09 -7.51
CA VAL A 106 15.28 -14.25 -7.86
C VAL A 106 13.80 -13.90 -7.95
N GLY A 107 13.44 -12.64 -7.69
CA GLY A 107 12.08 -12.13 -7.85
C GLY A 107 11.13 -12.43 -6.70
N ASP A 108 11.64 -12.73 -5.50
CA ASP A 108 10.82 -12.93 -4.31
C ASP A 108 10.08 -11.65 -3.93
N PHE A 109 10.75 -10.51 -4.01
CA PHE A 109 10.21 -9.15 -3.89
C PHE A 109 11.12 -8.17 -4.67
N ASP A 110 10.71 -6.92 -4.82
CA ASP A 110 11.48 -5.93 -5.59
C ASP A 110 12.25 -4.95 -4.68
N LYS A 111 11.79 -4.74 -3.44
CA LYS A 111 12.44 -3.89 -2.44
C LYS A 111 12.07 -4.35 -1.05
N ALA A 112 13.01 -4.21 -0.12
CA ALA A 112 12.77 -4.29 1.32
C ALA A 112 13.20 -2.99 2.00
N GLY A 113 12.55 -2.65 3.11
CA GLY A 113 12.94 -1.55 3.98
C GLY A 113 12.54 -1.86 5.41
N VAL A 114 13.35 -1.41 6.37
CA VAL A 114 13.20 -1.68 7.80
C VAL A 114 12.97 -0.38 8.55
N THR A 115 12.03 -0.40 9.49
CA THR A 115 11.85 0.73 10.43
C THR A 115 11.45 0.23 11.81
N ALA A 116 11.67 1.05 12.84
CA ALA A 116 11.09 0.79 14.15
C ALA A 116 9.57 0.83 14.05
N PHE A 117 8.91 -0.06 14.79
CA PHE A 117 7.45 -0.13 14.79
C PHE A 117 6.86 0.98 15.66
N ASP A 118 5.96 1.77 15.10
CA ASP A 118 5.15 2.73 15.84
C ASP A 118 3.77 2.12 16.15
N PRO A 119 3.38 2.00 17.45
CA PRO A 119 2.07 1.47 17.85
C PRO A 119 0.87 2.21 17.25
N GLN A 120 1.04 3.46 16.80
CA GLN A 120 -0.02 4.22 16.12
C GLN A 120 -0.40 3.64 14.76
N TRP A 121 0.42 2.77 14.17
CA TRP A 121 0.12 2.12 12.90
C TRP A 121 -0.77 0.89 13.03
N ALA A 122 -0.85 0.29 14.23
CA ALA A 122 -1.72 -0.84 14.50
C ALA A 122 -3.19 -0.40 14.58
N PHE A 123 -4.10 -1.26 14.13
CA PHE A 123 -5.53 -1.01 14.28
C PHE A 123 -5.95 -0.93 15.75
N GLU A 124 -7.01 -0.17 16.06
CA GLU A 124 -7.55 -0.04 17.40
C GLU A 124 -7.91 -1.43 17.97
N GLY A 125 -7.53 -1.70 19.22
CA GLY A 125 -7.72 -3.00 19.87
C GLY A 125 -6.65 -4.05 19.52
N VAL A 126 -5.76 -3.81 18.55
CA VAL A 126 -4.68 -4.73 18.20
C VAL A 126 -3.40 -4.38 18.94
N GLU A 127 -2.80 -5.35 19.60
CA GLU A 127 -1.50 -5.19 20.26
C GLU A 127 -0.40 -5.86 19.44
N ILE A 128 0.69 -5.14 19.24
CA ILE A 128 1.91 -5.60 18.58
C ILE A 128 3.04 -5.51 19.60
N ARG A 129 3.78 -6.59 19.77
CA ARG A 129 4.90 -6.67 20.72
C ARG A 129 6.25 -6.44 20.07
N GLN A 130 6.35 -6.78 18.78
CA GLN A 130 7.57 -6.64 17.99
C GLN A 130 7.96 -5.17 17.84
N LYS A 131 9.27 -4.91 17.89
CA LYS A 131 9.85 -3.55 17.88
C LYS A 131 10.15 -3.02 16.49
N ASN A 132 10.27 -3.91 15.52
CA ASN A 132 10.63 -3.58 14.14
C ASN A 132 9.60 -4.12 13.17
N ILE A 133 9.47 -3.43 12.04
CA ILE A 133 8.68 -3.86 10.90
C ILE A 133 9.52 -3.77 9.63
N ILE A 134 9.53 -4.85 8.87
CA ILE A 134 10.14 -4.93 7.55
C ILE A 134 9.02 -4.75 6.53
N ILE A 135 9.16 -3.82 5.64
CA ILE A 135 8.24 -3.60 4.52
C ILE A 135 8.83 -4.19 3.24
N LEU A 136 8.00 -4.88 2.48
CA LEU A 136 8.36 -5.46 1.19
C LEU A 136 7.51 -4.84 0.09
N GLY A 137 8.14 -4.49 -1.04
CA GLY A 137 7.50 -3.91 -2.21
C GLY A 137 7.46 -4.89 -3.39
N PHE A 138 6.34 -4.88 -4.13
CA PHE A 138 6.05 -5.77 -5.26
C PHE A 138 5.50 -4.96 -6.42
N GLN A 139 6.34 -4.66 -7.40
CA GLN A 139 5.99 -3.82 -8.54
C GLN A 139 4.97 -4.54 -9.44
N HIS A 140 3.95 -3.81 -9.90
CA HIS A 140 3.02 -4.32 -10.91
C HIS A 140 3.68 -4.32 -12.29
N GLN A 141 3.26 -5.28 -13.12
CA GLN A 141 3.59 -5.27 -14.53
C GLN A 141 2.91 -4.07 -15.20
N TYR A 142 3.72 -3.18 -15.79
CA TYR A 142 3.25 -1.93 -16.37
C TYR A 142 2.15 -2.14 -17.42
N ASP A 143 2.34 -3.12 -18.32
CA ASP A 143 1.44 -3.40 -19.43
C ASP A 143 0.09 -3.98 -18.98
N GLU A 144 0.03 -4.57 -17.79
CA GLU A 144 -1.19 -5.10 -17.21
C GLU A 144 -1.93 -4.02 -16.41
N ILE A 145 -1.26 -3.33 -15.50
CA ILE A 145 -1.93 -2.33 -14.64
C ILE A 145 -2.44 -1.12 -15.43
N LYS A 146 -1.83 -0.79 -16.59
CA LYS A 146 -2.31 0.30 -17.45
C LYS A 146 -3.70 0.06 -18.05
N LYS A 147 -4.18 -1.19 -18.02
CA LYS A 147 -5.51 -1.58 -18.49
C LYS A 147 -6.62 -1.26 -17.48
N ALA A 148 -6.28 -0.85 -16.25
CA ALA A 148 -7.28 -0.48 -15.25
C ALA A 148 -8.29 0.53 -15.78
N PRO A 149 -9.60 0.38 -15.51
CA PRO A 149 -10.23 -0.55 -14.57
C PRO A 149 -10.63 -1.92 -15.18
N ALA A 150 -10.10 -2.30 -16.34
CA ALA A 150 -10.41 -3.60 -16.94
C ALA A 150 -9.94 -4.76 -16.05
N PRO A 151 -10.59 -5.93 -16.14
CA PRO A 151 -10.31 -7.08 -15.27
C PRO A 151 -8.84 -7.53 -15.25
N GLU A 152 -8.10 -7.35 -16.33
CA GLU A 152 -6.67 -7.69 -16.41
C GLU A 152 -5.84 -6.87 -15.42
N GLY A 153 -6.17 -5.59 -15.23
CA GLY A 153 -5.53 -4.74 -14.23
C GLY A 153 -5.77 -5.23 -12.81
N GLY A 154 -7.00 -5.64 -12.51
CA GLY A 154 -7.35 -6.26 -11.23
C GLY A 154 -6.67 -7.61 -11.02
N LEU A 155 -6.56 -8.43 -12.09
CA LEU A 155 -5.84 -9.71 -12.04
C LEU A 155 -4.36 -9.50 -11.71
N GLU A 156 -3.73 -8.49 -12.29
CA GLU A 156 -2.34 -8.13 -11.96
C GLU A 156 -2.20 -7.76 -10.48
N VAL A 157 -3.12 -6.97 -9.94
CA VAL A 157 -3.16 -6.67 -8.50
C VAL A 157 -3.22 -7.95 -7.66
N MET A 158 -4.06 -8.91 -8.04
CA MET A 158 -4.18 -10.19 -7.33
C MET A 158 -2.91 -11.05 -7.43
N ARG A 159 -2.23 -11.05 -8.58
CA ARG A 159 -0.93 -11.72 -8.76
C ARG A 159 0.14 -11.15 -7.82
N GLN A 160 0.18 -9.83 -7.69
CA GLN A 160 1.14 -9.19 -6.79
C GLN A 160 0.78 -9.40 -5.31
N TYR A 161 -0.50 -9.56 -4.95
CA TYR A 161 -0.87 -10.01 -3.59
C TYR A 161 -0.46 -11.46 -3.31
N LEU A 162 -0.51 -12.34 -4.29
CA LEU A 162 0.04 -13.70 -4.15
C LEU A 162 1.56 -13.65 -3.94
N ARG A 163 2.27 -12.86 -4.74
CA ARG A 163 3.72 -12.67 -4.61
C ARG A 163 4.07 -12.05 -3.27
N ALA A 164 3.30 -11.05 -2.81
CA ALA A 164 3.46 -10.39 -1.52
C ALA A 164 3.30 -11.35 -0.33
N ALA A 165 2.34 -12.27 -0.39
CA ALA A 165 2.17 -13.29 0.63
C ALA A 165 3.36 -14.25 0.69
N ARG A 166 3.89 -14.65 -0.46
CA ARG A 166 5.10 -15.50 -0.55
C ARG A 166 6.32 -14.78 0.02
N GLY A 167 6.59 -13.55 -0.42
CA GLY A 167 7.74 -12.77 0.03
C GLY A 167 7.74 -12.54 1.55
N ALA A 168 6.59 -12.19 2.14
CA ALA A 168 6.48 -12.04 3.59
C ALA A 168 6.82 -13.35 4.33
N LYS A 169 6.36 -14.50 3.83
CA LYS A 169 6.68 -15.81 4.43
C LYS A 169 8.13 -16.23 4.25
N ILE A 170 8.75 -15.89 3.12
CA ILE A 170 10.18 -16.13 2.87
C ILE A 170 11.01 -15.36 3.89
N VAL A 171 10.78 -14.07 4.06
CA VAL A 171 11.50 -13.23 5.02
C VAL A 171 11.26 -13.72 6.45
N ALA A 172 10.00 -13.99 6.82
CA ALA A 172 9.69 -14.50 8.16
C ALA A 172 10.38 -15.85 8.43
N SER A 173 10.38 -16.77 7.45
CA SER A 173 11.04 -18.07 7.59
C SER A 173 12.56 -17.95 7.68
N TRP A 174 13.17 -17.02 6.96
CA TRP A 174 14.60 -16.75 7.05
C TRP A 174 14.98 -16.23 8.45
N LEU A 175 14.26 -15.24 8.99
CA LEU A 175 14.47 -14.73 10.35
C LEU A 175 14.30 -15.83 11.41
N ARG A 176 13.27 -16.67 11.24
CA ARG A 176 13.02 -17.80 12.16
C ARG A 176 14.14 -18.85 12.12
N GLY A 177 14.75 -19.05 10.94
CA GLY A 177 15.95 -19.90 10.80
C GLY A 177 17.17 -19.37 11.56
N HIS A 178 17.21 -18.07 11.86
CA HIS A 178 18.20 -17.41 12.72
C HIS A 178 17.72 -17.23 14.18
N GLY A 179 16.66 -17.89 14.59
CA GLY A 179 16.12 -17.85 15.96
C GLY A 179 15.33 -16.60 16.33
N TRP A 180 15.05 -15.70 15.36
CA TRP A 180 14.21 -14.52 15.59
C TRP A 180 12.75 -14.83 15.28
N ASP A 181 11.86 -14.63 16.27
CA ASP A 181 10.44 -14.73 15.98
C ASP A 181 10.04 -13.64 14.96
N ALA A 182 9.22 -14.06 14.00
CA ALA A 182 8.80 -13.19 12.90
C ALA A 182 7.38 -13.54 12.46
N GLU A 183 6.54 -12.51 12.39
CA GLU A 183 5.13 -12.61 11.97
C GLU A 183 4.94 -11.97 10.59
N PRO A 184 4.60 -12.76 9.54
CA PRO A 184 4.33 -12.20 8.22
C PRO A 184 2.95 -11.56 8.14
N LEU A 185 2.88 -10.32 7.70
CA LEU A 185 1.67 -9.60 7.34
C LEU A 185 1.47 -9.67 5.83
N THR A 186 0.71 -10.65 5.39
CA THR A 186 0.61 -11.04 3.98
C THR A 186 -0.37 -10.18 3.16
N GLY A 187 -0.97 -9.12 3.78
CA GLY A 187 -1.92 -8.18 3.16
C GLY A 187 -2.95 -8.79 2.23
N PRO A 188 -3.89 -8.02 1.71
CA PRO A 188 -4.81 -7.20 2.50
C PRO A 188 -5.66 -8.11 3.40
N MET A 189 -6.47 -7.64 4.30
CA MET A 189 -7.38 -8.41 5.17
C MET A 189 -6.71 -9.25 6.28
N SER A 190 -5.43 -9.56 6.19
CA SER A 190 -4.67 -10.21 7.28
C SER A 190 -3.93 -9.18 8.13
N GLY A 191 -4.20 -7.90 7.88
CA GLY A 191 -3.41 -6.82 8.44
C GLY A 191 -3.82 -6.46 9.86
N LYS A 192 -2.86 -6.51 10.77
CA LYS A 192 -2.93 -5.90 12.09
C LYS A 192 -2.54 -4.42 12.06
N VAL A 193 -1.95 -3.97 10.94
CA VAL A 193 -1.27 -2.70 10.76
C VAL A 193 -1.65 -2.06 9.44
N THR A 194 -1.80 -0.74 9.42
CA THR A 194 -1.89 0.00 8.16
C THR A 194 -0.52 0.06 7.48
N MET A 195 -0.43 -0.30 6.19
CA MET A 195 0.86 -0.49 5.50
C MET A 195 1.52 0.80 5.01
N ILE A 196 0.75 1.88 4.80
CA ILE A 196 1.29 3.12 4.23
C ILE A 196 2.25 3.83 5.18
N PRO A 197 1.90 4.13 6.45
CA PRO A 197 2.80 4.82 7.36
C PRO A 197 4.16 4.13 7.55
N PRO A 198 4.23 2.82 7.84
CA PRO A 198 5.51 2.15 7.96
C PRO A 198 6.28 2.09 6.64
N ALA A 199 5.62 2.02 5.47
CA ALA A 199 6.30 2.08 4.18
C ALA A 199 6.97 3.45 3.96
N LEU A 200 6.30 4.54 4.36
CA LEU A 200 6.91 5.88 4.33
C LEU A 200 8.11 5.96 5.28
N ALA A 201 7.96 5.47 6.52
CA ALA A 201 9.02 5.46 7.52
C ALA A 201 10.23 4.58 7.12
N ALA A 202 10.00 3.51 6.37
CA ALA A 202 11.03 2.61 5.83
C ALA A 202 11.62 3.10 4.48
N GLY A 203 11.44 4.37 4.12
CA GLY A 203 12.08 4.97 2.95
C GLY A 203 11.53 4.47 1.59
N PHE A 204 10.28 3.98 1.55
CA PHE A 204 9.67 3.55 0.28
C PHE A 204 9.26 4.70 -0.63
N GLY A 205 9.28 5.93 -0.16
CA GLY A 205 8.92 7.12 -0.90
C GLY A 205 7.97 8.04 -0.14
N GLU A 206 7.08 8.73 -0.85
CA GLU A 206 6.16 9.72 -0.28
C GLU A 206 4.69 9.40 -0.62
N LEU A 207 3.76 9.98 0.16
CA LEU A 207 2.33 9.79 -0.09
C LEU A 207 1.87 10.61 -1.31
N GLY A 208 1.38 9.93 -2.32
CA GLY A 208 0.79 10.60 -3.49
C GLY A 208 -0.64 11.08 -3.27
N LYS A 209 -1.09 12.05 -4.08
CA LYS A 209 -2.46 12.61 -4.04
C LYS A 209 -3.56 11.53 -4.15
N HIS A 210 -3.30 10.44 -4.83
CA HIS A 210 -4.21 9.29 -4.96
C HIS A 210 -4.22 8.35 -3.72
N GLY A 211 -3.62 8.76 -2.61
CA GLY A 211 -3.65 8.00 -1.36
C GLY A 211 -2.72 6.77 -1.29
N SER A 212 -1.91 6.52 -2.32
CA SER A 212 -0.91 5.44 -2.33
C SER A 212 0.51 6.01 -2.25
N VAL A 213 1.46 5.18 -1.80
CA VAL A 213 2.88 5.54 -1.81
C VAL A 213 3.38 5.65 -3.25
N ILE A 214 4.17 6.67 -3.53
CA ILE A 214 4.93 6.81 -4.77
C ILE A 214 6.40 6.57 -4.44
N ASN A 215 6.96 5.54 -5.04
CA ASN A 215 8.37 5.17 -4.93
C ASN A 215 9.17 5.79 -6.09
N PRO A 216 10.39 6.31 -5.88
CA PRO A 216 11.21 6.86 -6.94
C PRO A 216 11.54 5.89 -8.09
N GLU A 217 11.68 4.59 -7.78
CA GLU A 217 12.03 3.53 -8.73
C GLU A 217 10.79 2.89 -9.38
N PHE A 218 9.78 2.54 -8.55
CA PHE A 218 8.57 1.81 -8.98
C PHE A 218 7.43 2.73 -9.41
N GLY A 219 7.53 4.02 -9.07
CA GLY A 219 6.41 4.95 -9.20
C GLY A 219 5.27 4.62 -8.23
N ALA A 220 4.04 4.83 -8.68
CA ALA A 220 2.83 4.65 -7.86
C ALA A 220 2.24 3.23 -7.91
N SER A 221 2.92 2.28 -8.57
CA SER A 221 2.31 1.03 -9.00
C SER A 221 2.99 -0.21 -8.41
N PHE A 222 2.72 -0.47 -7.13
CA PHE A 222 3.22 -1.66 -6.43
C PHE A 222 2.31 -2.05 -5.26
N ARG A 223 2.51 -3.26 -4.73
CA ARG A 223 1.86 -3.76 -3.52
C ARG A 223 2.85 -3.86 -2.38
N LEU A 224 2.32 -3.93 -1.17
CA LEU A 224 3.08 -4.04 0.06
C LEU A 224 2.69 -5.32 0.80
N SER A 225 3.67 -5.93 1.45
CA SER A 225 3.50 -6.81 2.60
C SER A 225 4.53 -6.44 3.66
N ALA A 226 4.44 -7.05 4.84
CA ALA A 226 5.38 -6.74 5.90
C ALA A 226 5.72 -7.97 6.75
N VAL A 227 6.75 -7.83 7.56
CA VAL A 227 7.11 -8.79 8.61
C VAL A 227 7.38 -8.04 9.89
N LEU A 228 6.70 -8.41 10.97
CA LEU A 228 6.97 -7.93 12.32
C LEU A 228 8.03 -8.79 12.98
N THR A 229 9.02 -8.20 13.64
CA THR A 229 10.11 -8.93 14.30
C THR A 229 10.78 -8.09 15.38
N ASP A 230 11.44 -8.76 16.32
CA ASP A 230 12.36 -8.12 17.27
C ASP A 230 13.84 -8.17 16.82
N CYS A 231 14.11 -8.76 15.64
CA CYS A 231 15.46 -8.79 15.09
C CYS A 231 16.01 -7.36 14.90
N PRO A 232 17.21 -7.03 15.43
CA PRO A 232 17.79 -5.71 15.36
C PRO A 232 18.46 -5.46 14.00
N LEU A 233 17.65 -5.40 12.95
CA LEU A 233 18.11 -5.08 11.59
C LEU A 233 18.44 -3.59 11.43
N PRO A 234 19.31 -3.22 10.45
CA PRO A 234 19.56 -1.83 10.11
C PRO A 234 18.27 -1.12 9.69
N VAL A 235 18.00 0.04 10.28
CA VAL A 235 16.83 0.86 9.96
C VAL A 235 17.15 1.75 8.75
N ASP A 236 16.25 1.75 7.78
CA ASP A 236 16.35 2.61 6.61
C ASP A 236 15.95 4.05 6.92
N VAL A 237 16.48 4.99 6.14
CA VAL A 237 16.22 6.41 6.29
C VAL A 237 15.28 6.91 5.20
N THR A 238 14.43 7.87 5.55
CA THR A 238 13.56 8.55 4.60
C THR A 238 14.35 9.63 3.82
N ALA A 239 13.95 9.86 2.57
CA ALA A 239 14.46 10.95 1.77
C ALA A 239 13.29 11.73 1.14
N ASP A 240 13.45 13.03 1.01
CA ASP A 240 12.53 13.88 0.25
C ASP A 240 12.91 13.82 -1.24
N HIS A 241 12.00 13.33 -2.04
CA HIS A 241 12.15 13.22 -3.50
C HIS A 241 11.34 14.28 -4.25
N GLY A 242 10.66 15.18 -3.53
CA GLY A 242 9.81 16.24 -4.08
C GLY A 242 8.48 15.71 -4.65
N ILE A 243 8.10 14.49 -4.32
CA ILE A 243 6.86 13.86 -4.82
C ILE A 243 5.63 14.59 -4.28
N ASP A 244 5.66 14.97 -3.00
CA ASP A 244 4.55 15.70 -2.38
C ASP A 244 4.33 17.06 -3.07
N ALA A 245 5.38 17.83 -3.30
CA ALA A 245 5.33 19.10 -4.01
C ALA A 245 4.89 18.94 -5.49
N PHE A 246 5.30 17.85 -6.14
CA PHE A 246 4.82 17.49 -7.47
C PHE A 246 3.31 17.21 -7.46
N CYS A 247 2.83 16.41 -6.50
CA CYS A 247 1.43 16.05 -6.35
C CYS A 247 0.54 17.24 -6.06
N ALA A 248 1.04 18.26 -5.33
CA ALA A 248 0.31 19.50 -5.08
C ALA A 248 -0.15 20.20 -6.38
N ASN A 249 0.69 20.15 -7.41
CA ASN A 249 0.43 20.80 -8.71
C ASN A 249 -0.11 19.83 -9.78
N CYS A 250 0.00 18.52 -9.57
CA CYS A 250 -0.47 17.52 -10.53
C CYS A 250 -1.95 17.20 -10.30
N ARG A 251 -2.75 17.22 -11.38
CA ARG A 251 -4.19 16.95 -11.33
C ARG A 251 -4.59 15.69 -12.10
N VAL A 252 -3.65 14.88 -12.56
CA VAL A 252 -3.92 13.76 -13.48
C VAL A 252 -4.82 12.72 -12.85
N CYS A 253 -4.51 12.27 -11.62
CA CYS A 253 -5.32 11.25 -10.92
C CYS A 253 -6.68 11.81 -10.46
N GLU A 254 -6.73 13.09 -10.07
CA GLU A 254 -7.95 13.79 -9.72
C GLU A 254 -8.91 13.86 -10.92
N ALA A 255 -8.43 14.35 -12.07
CA ALA A 255 -9.23 14.48 -13.28
C ALA A 255 -9.66 13.15 -13.91
N ALA A 256 -8.95 12.06 -13.62
CA ALA A 256 -9.26 10.73 -14.13
C ALA A 256 -10.18 9.90 -13.20
N CYS A 257 -10.45 10.38 -11.99
CA CYS A 257 -11.29 9.65 -11.04
C CYS A 257 -12.76 9.69 -11.47
N PRO A 258 -13.40 8.53 -11.72
CA PRO A 258 -14.78 8.52 -12.23
C PRO A 258 -15.83 8.91 -11.18
N THR A 259 -15.42 9.01 -9.92
CA THR A 259 -16.29 9.33 -8.77
C THR A 259 -15.91 10.61 -8.05
N ASP A 260 -14.95 11.38 -8.57
CA ASP A 260 -14.44 12.61 -7.95
C ASP A 260 -14.00 12.42 -6.49
N ALA A 261 -13.41 11.24 -6.19
CA ALA A 261 -13.01 10.88 -4.84
C ALA A 261 -11.67 11.49 -4.39
N ILE A 262 -10.91 12.11 -5.32
CA ILE A 262 -9.57 12.64 -5.04
C ILE A 262 -9.65 14.16 -4.92
N ALA A 263 -9.45 14.68 -3.70
CA ALA A 263 -9.45 16.11 -3.46
C ALA A 263 -8.22 16.82 -4.03
N PRO A 264 -8.34 18.09 -4.46
CA PRO A 264 -7.21 18.88 -5.00
C PRO A 264 -6.19 19.26 -3.94
N HIS A 265 -6.54 19.20 -2.65
CA HIS A 265 -5.73 19.61 -1.50
C HIS A 265 -5.68 18.51 -0.44
N LYS A 266 -4.70 18.60 0.45
CA LYS A 266 -4.60 17.74 1.61
C LYS A 266 -5.76 17.98 2.57
N GLN A 267 -6.06 16.98 3.40
CA GLN A 267 -7.13 17.03 4.37
C GLN A 267 -6.61 16.52 5.72
N THR A 268 -7.18 17.04 6.81
CA THR A 268 -6.86 16.55 8.15
C THR A 268 -7.53 15.21 8.37
N VAL A 269 -6.75 14.19 8.72
CA VAL A 269 -7.23 12.84 8.99
C VAL A 269 -6.50 12.29 10.21
N ARG A 270 -7.22 12.11 11.33
CA ARG A 270 -6.64 11.65 12.61
C ARG A 270 -5.42 12.49 13.03
N GLY A 271 -5.57 13.81 13.04
CA GLY A 271 -4.54 14.74 13.48
C GLY A 271 -3.41 15.00 12.50
N VAL A 272 -3.44 14.41 11.28
CA VAL A 272 -2.39 14.58 10.28
C VAL A 272 -2.96 15.21 9.02
N GLU A 273 -2.37 16.30 8.53
CA GLU A 273 -2.67 16.87 7.23
C GLU A 273 -1.99 16.04 6.13
N LYS A 274 -2.79 15.40 5.28
CA LYS A 274 -2.30 14.49 4.23
C LYS A 274 -3.23 14.38 3.04
N TRP A 275 -2.72 13.83 1.94
CA TRP A 275 -3.54 13.38 0.83
C TRP A 275 -4.50 12.29 1.29
N TYR A 276 -5.77 12.47 0.96
CA TYR A 276 -6.82 11.54 1.32
C TYR A 276 -7.77 11.34 0.14
N VAL A 277 -8.17 10.09 -0.07
CA VAL A 277 -9.19 9.72 -1.05
C VAL A 277 -10.50 9.52 -0.30
N ASP A 278 -11.54 10.21 -0.72
CA ASP A 278 -12.88 10.07 -0.17
C ASP A 278 -13.33 8.61 -0.30
N PHE A 279 -13.44 7.95 0.84
CA PHE A 279 -13.74 6.52 0.90
C PHE A 279 -15.12 6.21 0.33
N ASP A 280 -16.14 6.97 0.72
CA ASP A 280 -17.52 6.70 0.36
C ASP A 280 -17.78 6.93 -1.13
N ARG A 281 -17.06 7.86 -1.74
CA ARG A 281 -17.11 8.08 -3.20
C ARG A 281 -16.30 7.04 -3.96
N CYS A 282 -15.15 6.63 -3.46
CA CYS A 282 -14.27 5.68 -4.13
C CYS A 282 -14.83 4.25 -4.13
N LEU A 283 -15.36 3.82 -2.98
CA LEU A 283 -15.70 2.41 -2.72
C LEU A 283 -16.69 1.81 -3.72
N PRO A 284 -17.79 2.46 -4.11
CA PRO A 284 -18.76 1.85 -5.04
C PRO A 284 -18.13 1.44 -6.37
N PHE A 285 -17.39 2.35 -6.99
CA PHE A 285 -16.71 2.07 -8.26
C PHE A 285 -15.58 1.04 -8.10
N PHE A 286 -14.85 1.13 -6.99
CA PHE A 286 -13.82 0.15 -6.64
C PHE A 286 -14.38 -1.27 -6.55
N ASN A 287 -15.54 -1.44 -5.92
CA ASN A 287 -16.20 -2.73 -5.77
C ASN A 287 -16.62 -3.33 -7.11
N GLU A 288 -17.27 -2.55 -7.94
CA GLU A 288 -17.80 -3.00 -9.23
C GLU A 288 -16.71 -3.37 -10.24
N HIS A 289 -15.50 -2.85 -10.04
CA HIS A 289 -14.37 -3.07 -10.95
C HIS A 289 -13.23 -3.91 -10.32
N GLN A 290 -13.53 -4.70 -9.28
CA GLN A 290 -12.55 -5.58 -8.62
C GLN A 290 -11.25 -4.86 -8.23
N GLY A 291 -11.37 -3.59 -7.80
CA GLY A 291 -10.24 -2.79 -7.33
C GLY A 291 -9.83 -1.63 -8.21
N CYS A 292 -10.63 -1.17 -9.15
CA CYS A 292 -10.49 0.02 -10.02
C CYS A 292 -9.04 0.34 -10.48
N ALA A 293 -8.21 0.96 -9.62
CA ALA A 293 -6.81 1.36 -9.83
C ALA A 293 -6.56 2.41 -10.94
N ILE A 294 -7.58 3.10 -11.49
CA ILE A 294 -7.42 4.14 -12.52
C ILE A 294 -6.43 5.21 -12.09
N CYS A 295 -6.56 5.73 -10.86
CA CYS A 295 -5.69 6.80 -10.33
C CYS A 295 -4.20 6.39 -10.29
N VAL A 296 -3.91 5.12 -10.00
CA VAL A 296 -2.56 4.54 -10.07
C VAL A 296 -2.14 4.38 -11.53
N ALA A 297 -3.05 3.87 -12.38
CA ALA A 297 -2.78 3.60 -13.80
C ALA A 297 -2.48 4.87 -14.62
N VAL A 298 -3.04 6.02 -14.28
CA VAL A 298 -2.78 7.29 -14.99
C VAL A 298 -1.62 8.09 -14.39
N CYS A 299 -1.13 7.73 -13.20
CA CYS A 299 -0.09 8.47 -12.51
C CYS A 299 1.19 8.55 -13.37
N PRO A 300 1.76 9.76 -13.57
CA PRO A 300 2.99 9.92 -14.37
C PRO A 300 4.16 9.11 -13.81
N TRP A 301 4.25 8.97 -12.49
CA TRP A 301 5.33 8.26 -11.81
C TRP A 301 5.39 6.75 -12.11
N ARG A 302 4.28 6.12 -12.52
CA ARG A 302 4.24 4.68 -12.79
C ARG A 302 4.94 4.24 -14.06
N ARG A 303 5.22 5.17 -14.99
CA ARG A 303 5.83 4.83 -16.28
C ARG A 303 7.29 4.44 -16.08
N PRO A 304 7.76 3.34 -16.69
CA PRO A 304 9.15 2.89 -16.55
C PRO A 304 10.16 4.00 -16.84
N GLY A 305 11.13 4.19 -15.95
CA GLY A 305 12.19 5.20 -16.04
C GLY A 305 11.73 6.66 -15.91
N VAL A 306 10.45 6.93 -15.65
CA VAL A 306 9.95 8.31 -15.47
C VAL A 306 10.20 8.78 -14.05
N GLY A 307 10.01 7.93 -13.04
CA GLY A 307 10.21 8.29 -11.64
C GLY A 307 11.61 8.86 -11.39
N GLU A 308 12.65 8.14 -11.76
CA GLU A 308 14.05 8.58 -11.61
C GLU A 308 14.33 9.92 -12.29
N ARG A 309 13.80 10.12 -13.51
CA ARG A 309 13.96 11.39 -14.25
C ARG A 309 13.22 12.55 -13.57
N LEU A 310 12.05 12.28 -12.97
CA LEU A 310 11.31 13.28 -12.22
C LEU A 310 12.06 13.67 -10.96
N VAL A 311 12.61 12.73 -10.20
CA VAL A 311 13.45 13.00 -9.01
C VAL A 311 14.60 13.92 -9.38
N LEU A 312 15.38 13.59 -10.40
CA LEU A 312 16.50 14.40 -10.86
C LEU A 312 16.07 15.83 -11.27
N LYS A 313 14.93 15.95 -11.96
CA LYS A 313 14.37 17.24 -12.38
C LYS A 313 13.91 18.09 -11.20
N LEU A 314 13.27 17.46 -10.21
CA LEU A 314 12.79 18.13 -9.00
C LEU A 314 13.95 18.59 -8.12
N ALA A 315 14.98 17.76 -7.93
CA ALA A 315 16.18 18.13 -7.21
C ALA A 315 16.87 19.36 -7.83
N LYS A 316 17.10 19.36 -9.15
CA LYS A 316 17.67 20.53 -9.87
C LYS A 316 16.80 21.79 -9.78
N ARG A 317 15.48 21.64 -9.65
CA ARG A 317 14.60 22.79 -9.44
C ARG A 317 14.72 23.33 -8.02
N ALA A 318 14.80 22.46 -7.02
CA ALA A 318 14.98 22.86 -5.63
C ALA A 318 16.32 23.60 -5.42
N GLU A 319 17.41 23.08 -5.99
CA GLU A 319 18.73 23.74 -5.96
C GLU A 319 18.69 25.15 -6.56
N ARG A 320 18.00 25.35 -7.68
CA ARG A 320 17.86 26.68 -8.31
C ARG A 320 17.08 27.66 -7.45
N LEU A 321 15.96 27.21 -6.85
CA LEU A 321 15.16 28.06 -5.98
C LEU A 321 15.96 28.49 -4.74
N ALA A 322 16.71 27.56 -4.13
CA ALA A 322 17.58 27.88 -3.00
C ALA A 322 18.67 28.93 -3.37
N SER A 323 19.29 28.79 -4.56
CA SER A 323 20.31 29.76 -5.02
C SER A 323 19.73 31.15 -5.34
N ASP A 324 18.48 31.22 -5.81
CA ASP A 324 17.80 32.48 -6.11
C ASP A 324 17.40 33.21 -4.80
N ASP A 325 17.01 32.48 -3.75
CA ASP A 325 16.69 33.04 -2.42
C ASP A 325 17.93 33.56 -1.71
N ASP A 326 19.09 32.85 -1.81
CA ASP A 326 20.36 33.30 -1.26
C ASP A 326 20.91 34.55 -1.98
N ALA A 327 20.63 34.70 -3.26
CA ALA A 327 21.03 35.87 -4.05
C ALA A 327 20.13 37.10 -3.80
N ALA A 328 18.96 36.92 -3.22
CA ALA A 328 17.97 37.97 -2.90
C ALA A 328 18.09 38.47 -1.43
N SER A 329 18.88 37.78 -0.60
CA SER A 329 19.16 38.12 0.81
C SER A 329 20.45 38.89 0.97
#